data_28a20fc342b75fda80bdbf1186a5add8
#
_entry.id   28a20fc342b75fda80bdbf1186a5add8
#
_cell.length_a   1.000
_cell.length_b   1.000
_cell.length_c   1.000
_cell.angle_alpha   90.00
_cell.angle_beta   90.00
_cell.angle_gamma   90.00
#
_symmetry.space_group_name_H-M   'P 1'
#
loop_
_entity.id
_entity.type
_entity.pdbx_description
1 polymer ?
#
loop_
_entity_poly.entity_id
_entity_poly.type
_entity_poly.pdbx_seq_one_letter_code
_entity_poly.pdbx_strand_id
1 'polypeptide(L)'
;MQDQPEITTSLRLWQHGAAFLLSCAVLILRRPDAVLHPQFFAEDGHIWFADAYNFGWWTALFRTQDGYLQTLPRLGSSIALLVPFALAPLVLILIAIAVQALPVNLLLWSGSSNWGSLRFRAILAGLYLALPDNTEISWGITEAQWSLALCAFLLLVASPPRSAWGRLLSNSVIVLCGLTGPFCVLLFPAGLFLLWETRDRKRFVPAVLLAASCLIQAWELLIVNPSARSHYAYALGASPALFIRILGGHIYLGALLGGNGAAAVSSTPLLVLLLFVTVGGTAIIVCCFIKSPVVMRIFIVFSAALFAVSLISPNTGASNGESAWVRLSQADSVRYWLFPSIAFAWSLLWCSRSRVTFLKFVSAPLLLLMCFGIVRGWHHAAFSETHFAESVKRFEAASPGTAVTIPEYPEGWQMQLVKRAGDR
;
A
#
# COMPACT_ATOMS: atom_id res chain seq x y z
N MET A 1 2.13 37.72 15.23
CA MET A 1 0.93 37.78 14.40
C MET A 1 0.11 36.57 14.78
N GLN A 2 -0.90 36.74 15.61
CA GLN A 2 -1.81 35.70 16.07
C GLN A 2 -2.51 35.12 14.85
N ASP A 3 -2.29 33.82 14.60
CA ASP A 3 -3.06 33.08 13.62
C ASP A 3 -4.53 33.10 14.08
N GLN A 4 -5.36 33.81 13.34
CA GLN A 4 -6.81 33.65 13.50
C GLN A 4 -7.13 32.17 13.30
N PRO A 5 -7.99 31.56 14.13
CA PRO A 5 -8.38 30.16 13.94
C PRO A 5 -9.07 30.07 12.56
N GLU A 6 -8.36 29.47 11.58
CA GLU A 6 -8.98 29.06 10.32
C GLU A 6 -10.22 28.23 10.68
N ILE A 7 -11.39 28.71 10.29
CA ILE A 7 -12.64 27.96 10.41
C ILE A 7 -12.37 26.61 9.73
N THR A 8 -12.21 25.57 10.54
CA THR A 8 -12.00 24.21 10.02
C THR A 8 -13.26 23.80 9.28
N THR A 9 -13.30 24.09 7.98
CA THR A 9 -14.38 23.65 7.10
C THR A 9 -14.36 22.13 7.08
N SER A 10 -15.28 21.52 7.82
CA SER A 10 -15.52 20.10 7.78
C SER A 10 -16.38 19.77 6.56
N LEU A 11 -15.99 18.75 5.80
CA LEU A 11 -16.82 18.22 4.73
C LEU A 11 -18.11 17.61 5.32
N ARG A 12 -19.21 17.76 4.60
CA ARG A 12 -20.48 17.08 4.89
C ARG A 12 -20.38 15.61 4.51
N LEU A 13 -21.20 14.74 5.09
CA LEU A 13 -21.18 13.31 4.84
C LEU A 13 -21.28 12.97 3.34
N TRP A 14 -22.17 13.63 2.59
CA TRP A 14 -22.30 13.40 1.15
C TRP A 14 -21.03 13.77 0.36
N GLN A 15 -20.26 14.79 0.82
CA GLN A 15 -19.01 15.20 0.19
C GLN A 15 -17.91 14.13 0.43
N HIS A 16 -17.91 13.50 1.61
CA HIS A 16 -17.05 12.34 1.85
C HIS A 16 -17.43 11.16 0.96
N GLY A 17 -18.73 10.90 0.78
CA GLY A 17 -19.22 9.90 -0.17
C GLY A 17 -18.80 10.19 -1.60
N ALA A 18 -18.95 11.43 -2.05
CA ALA A 18 -18.52 11.87 -3.39
C ALA A 18 -17.01 11.75 -3.57
N ALA A 19 -16.20 12.16 -2.58
CA ALA A 19 -14.74 12.02 -2.62
C ALA A 19 -14.31 10.54 -2.69
N PHE A 20 -15.00 9.66 -1.96
CA PHE A 20 -14.76 8.22 -2.01
C PHE A 20 -15.04 7.64 -3.39
N LEU A 21 -16.24 7.90 -3.93
CA LEU A 21 -16.64 7.41 -5.25
C LEU A 21 -15.75 7.97 -6.36
N LEU A 22 -15.37 9.25 -6.28
CA LEU A 22 -14.41 9.85 -7.21
C LEU A 22 -13.05 9.16 -7.13
N SER A 23 -12.57 8.84 -5.92
CA SER A 23 -11.30 8.12 -5.74
C SER A 23 -11.37 6.72 -6.33
N CYS A 24 -12.46 5.99 -6.11
CA CYS A 24 -12.69 4.69 -6.75
C CYS A 24 -12.71 4.81 -8.29
N ALA A 25 -13.41 5.81 -8.82
CA ALA A 25 -13.46 6.05 -10.27
C ALA A 25 -12.07 6.38 -10.84
N VAL A 26 -11.28 7.21 -10.16
CA VAL A 26 -9.89 7.50 -10.54
C VAL A 26 -9.05 6.24 -10.59
N LEU A 27 -9.13 5.38 -9.58
CA LEU A 27 -8.43 4.10 -9.55
C LEU A 27 -8.87 3.20 -10.71
N ILE A 28 -10.17 3.00 -10.93
CA ILE A 28 -10.71 2.19 -12.03
C ILE A 28 -10.26 2.73 -13.39
N LEU A 29 -10.27 4.04 -13.60
CA LEU A 29 -9.86 4.65 -14.88
C LEU A 29 -8.37 4.45 -15.20
N ARG A 30 -7.53 4.20 -14.19
CA ARG A 30 -6.11 3.86 -14.42
C ARG A 30 -5.92 2.46 -14.99
N ARG A 31 -6.82 1.51 -14.69
CA ARG A 31 -6.82 0.14 -15.23
C ARG A 31 -8.25 -0.40 -15.30
N PRO A 32 -9.03 0.00 -16.31
CA PRO A 32 -10.43 -0.41 -16.42
C PRO A 32 -10.61 -1.91 -16.68
N ASP A 33 -9.65 -2.58 -17.33
CA ASP A 33 -9.69 -4.02 -17.60
C ASP A 33 -9.80 -4.86 -16.33
N ALA A 34 -9.21 -4.43 -15.22
CA ALA A 34 -9.31 -5.16 -13.96
C ALA A 34 -10.76 -5.33 -13.45
N VAL A 35 -11.64 -4.37 -13.77
CA VAL A 35 -13.07 -4.43 -13.40
C VAL A 35 -13.93 -4.98 -14.52
N LEU A 36 -13.60 -4.69 -15.79
CA LEU A 36 -14.37 -5.12 -16.95
C LEU A 36 -14.11 -6.59 -17.31
N HIS A 37 -12.90 -7.08 -17.07
CA HIS A 37 -12.46 -8.45 -17.30
C HIS A 37 -11.77 -9.02 -16.04
N PRO A 38 -12.52 -9.18 -14.94
CA PRO A 38 -11.95 -9.56 -13.66
C PRO A 38 -11.37 -10.96 -13.71
N GLN A 39 -10.13 -11.09 -13.23
CA GLN A 39 -9.42 -12.36 -13.09
C GLN A 39 -8.60 -12.34 -11.80
N PHE A 40 -8.21 -13.49 -11.28
CA PHE A 40 -7.40 -13.55 -10.08
C PHE A 40 -5.98 -13.04 -10.36
N PHE A 41 -5.44 -12.32 -9.38
CA PHE A 41 -4.12 -11.72 -9.43
C PHE A 41 -3.25 -12.28 -8.29
N ALA A 42 -2.13 -12.88 -8.63
CA ALA A 42 -1.13 -13.36 -7.69
C ALA A 42 -1.78 -14.16 -6.52
N GLU A 43 -1.40 -13.91 -5.30
CA GLU A 43 -1.88 -14.61 -4.10
C GLU A 43 -3.41 -14.55 -3.89
N ASP A 44 -4.11 -13.66 -4.61
CA ASP A 44 -5.56 -13.50 -4.47
C ASP A 44 -6.32 -14.80 -4.79
N GLY A 45 -5.84 -15.55 -5.80
CA GLY A 45 -6.43 -16.84 -6.20
C GLY A 45 -5.87 -18.00 -5.41
N HIS A 46 -4.60 -18.38 -5.67
CA HIS A 46 -4.04 -19.65 -5.19
C HIS A 46 -3.79 -19.71 -3.68
N ILE A 47 -3.78 -18.56 -2.97
CA ILE A 47 -3.66 -18.54 -1.52
C ILE A 47 -4.98 -18.17 -0.88
N TRP A 48 -5.48 -16.95 -1.12
CA TRP A 48 -6.59 -16.45 -0.31
C TRP A 48 -7.91 -17.09 -0.67
N PHE A 49 -8.27 -17.10 -1.96
CA PHE A 49 -9.52 -17.70 -2.41
C PHE A 49 -9.49 -19.22 -2.33
N ALA A 50 -8.39 -19.84 -2.78
CA ALA A 50 -8.26 -21.31 -2.73
C ALA A 50 -8.29 -21.86 -1.31
N ASP A 51 -7.63 -21.21 -0.36
CA ASP A 51 -7.69 -21.62 1.05
C ASP A 51 -9.12 -21.46 1.61
N ALA A 52 -9.77 -20.32 1.36
CA ALA A 52 -11.13 -20.07 1.83
C ALA A 52 -12.13 -21.06 1.22
N TYR A 53 -11.96 -21.41 -0.07
CA TYR A 53 -12.79 -22.37 -0.76
C TYR A 53 -12.49 -23.79 -0.29
N ASN A 54 -11.23 -24.27 -0.32
CA ASN A 54 -10.89 -25.68 -0.07
C ASN A 54 -11.00 -26.08 1.41
N PHE A 55 -10.62 -25.19 2.34
CA PHE A 55 -10.58 -25.49 3.79
C PHE A 55 -11.72 -24.86 4.59
N GLY A 56 -12.52 -23.99 3.97
CA GLY A 56 -13.57 -23.23 4.62
C GLY A 56 -13.05 -21.88 5.17
N TRP A 57 -13.94 -20.87 5.10
CA TRP A 57 -13.61 -19.49 5.43
C TRP A 57 -13.05 -19.29 6.86
N TRP A 58 -13.59 -20.04 7.83
CA TRP A 58 -13.16 -19.93 9.23
C TRP A 58 -11.75 -20.44 9.44
N THR A 59 -11.44 -21.62 8.90
CA THR A 59 -10.07 -22.20 8.96
C THR A 59 -9.08 -21.30 8.21
N ALA A 60 -9.46 -20.83 7.03
CA ALA A 60 -8.63 -19.97 6.20
C ALA A 60 -8.29 -18.64 6.90
N LEU A 61 -9.21 -18.07 7.69
CA LEU A 61 -9.02 -16.79 8.36
C LEU A 61 -7.78 -16.75 9.27
N PHE A 62 -7.45 -17.86 9.91
CA PHE A 62 -6.32 -17.99 10.85
C PHE A 62 -5.07 -18.63 10.22
N ARG A 63 -5.10 -18.99 8.95
CA ARG A 63 -3.89 -19.49 8.27
C ARG A 63 -2.95 -18.32 7.99
N THR A 64 -1.71 -18.50 8.39
CA THR A 64 -0.64 -17.53 8.11
C THR A 64 -0.12 -17.67 6.69
N GLN A 65 0.43 -16.60 6.17
CA GLN A 65 1.24 -16.56 4.95
C GLN A 65 2.54 -15.82 5.26
N ASP A 66 3.68 -16.40 4.84
CA ASP A 66 5.01 -15.87 5.15
C ASP A 66 5.29 -15.70 6.66
N GLY A 67 4.60 -16.49 7.49
CA GLY A 67 4.74 -16.52 8.94
C GLY A 67 3.92 -15.50 9.71
N TYR A 68 3.03 -14.74 9.07
CA TYR A 68 2.17 -13.76 9.73
C TYR A 68 0.73 -13.81 9.24
N LEU A 69 -0.20 -13.26 10.03
CA LEU A 69 -1.61 -13.17 9.64
C LEU A 69 -1.84 -12.14 8.54
N GLN A 70 -2.75 -12.47 7.63
CA GLN A 70 -3.17 -11.63 6.51
C GLN A 70 -4.71 -11.49 6.52
N THR A 71 -5.22 -10.81 7.55
CA THR A 71 -6.66 -10.80 7.84
C THR A 71 -7.50 -10.14 6.74
N LEU A 72 -7.03 -9.04 6.11
CA LEU A 72 -7.79 -8.35 5.06
C LEU A 72 -8.06 -9.26 3.85
N PRO A 73 -7.05 -9.86 3.19
CA PRO A 73 -7.32 -10.73 2.03
C PRO A 73 -8.10 -12.00 2.42
N ARG A 74 -7.91 -12.53 3.62
CA ARG A 74 -8.68 -13.67 4.14
C ARG A 74 -10.17 -13.34 4.31
N LEU A 75 -10.50 -12.17 4.89
CA LEU A 75 -11.88 -11.68 4.99
C LEU A 75 -12.46 -11.39 3.61
N GLY A 76 -11.69 -10.75 2.73
CA GLY A 76 -12.11 -10.48 1.36
C GLY A 76 -12.47 -11.75 0.60
N SER A 77 -11.65 -12.80 0.70
CA SER A 77 -11.93 -14.10 0.09
C SER A 77 -13.15 -14.80 0.71
N SER A 78 -13.34 -14.64 2.02
CA SER A 78 -14.57 -15.15 2.67
C SER A 78 -15.83 -14.47 2.14
N ILE A 79 -15.76 -13.16 1.85
CA ILE A 79 -16.86 -12.42 1.21
C ILE A 79 -17.03 -12.88 -0.26
N ALA A 80 -15.92 -13.11 -0.97
CA ALA A 80 -15.94 -13.59 -2.36
C ALA A 80 -16.58 -14.97 -2.52
N LEU A 81 -16.59 -15.81 -1.48
CA LEU A 81 -17.33 -17.08 -1.48
C LEU A 81 -18.86 -16.92 -1.47
N LEU A 82 -19.39 -15.74 -1.16
CA LEU A 82 -20.83 -15.48 -1.11
C LEU A 82 -21.44 -15.18 -2.49
N VAL A 83 -20.61 -15.03 -3.51
CA VAL A 83 -21.03 -14.75 -4.89
C VAL A 83 -20.66 -15.93 -5.81
N PRO A 84 -21.27 -16.02 -7.01
CA PRO A 84 -20.85 -17.01 -8.01
C PRO A 84 -19.36 -16.91 -8.30
N PHE A 85 -18.69 -18.04 -8.55
CA PHE A 85 -17.24 -18.12 -8.76
C PHE A 85 -16.73 -17.13 -9.83
N ALA A 86 -17.50 -16.95 -10.90
CA ALA A 86 -17.19 -15.98 -11.96
C ALA A 86 -17.02 -14.52 -11.45
N LEU A 87 -17.67 -14.15 -10.33
CA LEU A 87 -17.62 -12.80 -9.76
C LEU A 87 -16.61 -12.67 -8.60
N ALA A 88 -16.02 -13.78 -8.15
CA ALA A 88 -15.11 -13.77 -7.00
C ALA A 88 -13.91 -12.81 -7.19
N PRO A 89 -13.20 -12.79 -8.34
CA PRO A 89 -12.12 -11.83 -8.56
C PRO A 89 -12.60 -10.38 -8.50
N LEU A 90 -13.78 -10.07 -9.04
CA LEU A 90 -14.36 -8.73 -9.00
C LEU A 90 -14.60 -8.25 -7.56
N VAL A 91 -15.08 -9.11 -6.69
CA VAL A 91 -15.27 -8.77 -5.26
C VAL A 91 -13.95 -8.40 -4.61
N LEU A 92 -12.89 -9.18 -4.84
CA LEU A 92 -11.56 -8.91 -4.28
C LEU A 92 -11.01 -7.58 -4.78
N ILE A 93 -11.13 -7.31 -6.09
CA ILE A 93 -10.69 -6.05 -6.70
C ILE A 93 -11.48 -4.86 -6.14
N LEU A 94 -12.79 -4.96 -5.99
CA LEU A 94 -13.62 -3.88 -5.43
C LEU A 94 -13.26 -3.58 -3.97
N ILE A 95 -12.98 -4.61 -3.16
CA ILE A 95 -12.49 -4.42 -1.79
C ILE A 95 -11.12 -3.72 -1.81
N ALA A 96 -10.20 -4.14 -2.67
CA ALA A 96 -8.88 -3.51 -2.81
C ALA A 96 -9.02 -2.02 -3.19
N ILE A 97 -9.83 -1.70 -4.19
CA ILE A 97 -10.12 -0.31 -4.62
C ILE A 97 -10.72 0.49 -3.46
N ALA A 98 -11.68 -0.08 -2.73
CA ALA A 98 -12.29 0.59 -1.60
C ALA A 98 -11.26 0.94 -0.51
N VAL A 99 -10.38 0.00 -0.16
CA VAL A 99 -9.30 0.21 0.83
C VAL A 99 -8.32 1.28 0.33
N GLN A 100 -7.96 1.27 -0.95
CA GLN A 100 -7.07 2.26 -1.56
C GLN A 100 -7.70 3.67 -1.63
N ALA A 101 -9.01 3.78 -1.70
CA ALA A 101 -9.72 5.07 -1.69
C ALA A 101 -9.83 5.69 -0.28
N LEU A 102 -9.77 4.88 0.80
CA LEU A 102 -9.95 5.35 2.18
C LEU A 102 -8.94 6.44 2.62
N PRO A 103 -7.62 6.38 2.30
CA PRO A 103 -6.67 7.42 2.70
C PRO A 103 -7.10 8.83 2.27
N VAL A 104 -7.77 8.96 1.11
CA VAL A 104 -8.30 10.25 0.64
C VAL A 104 -9.33 10.80 1.62
N ASN A 105 -10.29 9.98 2.03
CA ASN A 105 -11.31 10.39 2.98
C ASN A 105 -10.71 10.73 4.36
N LEU A 106 -9.71 9.98 4.79
CA LEU A 106 -9.02 10.24 6.05
C LEU A 106 -8.23 11.54 6.01
N LEU A 107 -7.58 11.87 4.89
CA LEU A 107 -6.91 13.17 4.70
C LEU A 107 -7.91 14.33 4.68
N LEU A 108 -9.07 14.15 4.06
CA LEU A 108 -10.11 15.17 3.98
C LEU A 108 -10.92 15.32 5.26
N TRP A 109 -10.90 14.32 6.14
CA TRP A 109 -11.60 14.37 7.41
C TRP A 109 -11.09 15.49 8.34
N SER A 110 -11.98 16.13 9.08
CA SER A 110 -11.66 17.23 10.00
C SER A 110 -10.64 16.84 11.09
N GLY A 111 -10.61 15.58 11.50
CA GLY A 111 -9.62 15.05 12.44
C GLY A 111 -8.19 15.11 11.94
N SER A 112 -7.97 15.25 10.62
CA SER A 112 -6.67 15.38 9.98
C SER A 112 -6.21 16.84 9.78
N SER A 113 -6.80 17.81 10.48
CA SER A 113 -6.44 19.23 10.38
C SER A 113 -4.98 19.56 10.73
N ASN A 114 -4.33 18.69 11.48
CA ASN A 114 -2.89 18.75 11.80
C ASN A 114 -1.96 18.61 10.57
N TRP A 115 -2.49 18.14 9.43
CA TRP A 115 -1.80 18.16 8.14
C TRP A 115 -1.88 19.51 7.42
N GLY A 116 -2.69 20.46 7.91
CA GLY A 116 -2.89 21.77 7.33
C GLY A 116 -4.31 22.01 6.82
N SER A 117 -4.46 23.04 5.98
CA SER A 117 -5.77 23.41 5.43
C SER A 117 -6.40 22.31 4.57
N LEU A 118 -7.74 22.33 4.43
CA LEU A 118 -8.47 21.37 3.61
C LEU A 118 -7.95 21.31 2.16
N ARG A 119 -7.63 22.47 1.57
CA ARG A 119 -7.05 22.54 0.21
C ARG A 119 -5.70 21.81 0.13
N PHE A 120 -4.84 22.00 1.12
CA PHE A 120 -3.55 21.33 1.17
C PHE A 120 -3.71 19.81 1.30
N ARG A 121 -4.60 19.36 2.18
CA ARG A 121 -4.91 17.94 2.37
C ARG A 121 -5.53 17.29 1.11
N ALA A 122 -6.34 18.05 0.37
CA ALA A 122 -6.87 17.59 -0.92
C ALA A 122 -5.76 17.39 -1.97
N ILE A 123 -4.73 18.26 -1.98
CA ILE A 123 -3.57 18.07 -2.88
C ILE A 123 -2.74 16.87 -2.43
N LEU A 124 -2.50 16.67 -1.12
CA LEU A 124 -1.83 15.47 -0.59
C LEU A 124 -2.56 14.19 -1.03
N ALA A 125 -3.89 14.17 -0.90
CA ALA A 125 -4.75 13.08 -1.32
C ALA A 125 -4.68 12.83 -2.84
N GLY A 126 -4.71 13.89 -3.64
CA GLY A 126 -4.54 13.83 -5.08
C GLY A 126 -3.19 13.26 -5.51
N LEU A 127 -2.09 13.69 -4.87
CA LEU A 127 -0.76 13.14 -5.13
C LEU A 127 -0.65 11.66 -4.75
N TYR A 128 -1.29 11.23 -3.67
CA TYR A 128 -1.34 9.82 -3.30
C TYR A 128 -2.04 8.98 -4.38
N LEU A 129 -3.23 9.38 -4.84
CA LEU A 129 -3.97 8.65 -5.87
C LEU A 129 -3.28 8.65 -7.23
N ALA A 130 -2.56 9.73 -7.53
CA ALA A 130 -1.97 9.96 -8.83
C ALA A 130 -0.50 9.51 -8.94
N LEU A 131 0.10 8.93 -7.89
CA LEU A 131 1.48 8.46 -7.93
C LEU A 131 1.74 7.66 -9.22
N PRO A 132 2.76 8.06 -10.04
CA PRO A 132 2.93 7.47 -11.37
C PRO A 132 3.37 6.01 -11.32
N ASP A 133 4.23 5.66 -10.36
CA ASP A 133 4.80 4.32 -10.20
C ASP A 133 4.11 3.55 -9.07
N ASN A 134 2.91 3.06 -9.35
CA ASN A 134 2.05 2.41 -8.35
C ASN A 134 1.38 1.14 -8.90
N THR A 135 1.98 0.48 -9.88
CA THR A 135 1.32 -0.57 -10.66
C THR A 135 1.06 -1.83 -9.84
N GLU A 136 2.03 -2.30 -9.04
CA GLU A 136 1.89 -3.52 -8.24
C GLU A 136 0.81 -3.38 -7.16
N ILE A 137 0.67 -2.21 -6.55
CA ILE A 137 -0.20 -2.00 -5.39
C ILE A 137 -1.68 -1.88 -5.77
N SER A 138 -1.95 -1.56 -7.04
CA SER A 138 -3.25 -1.00 -7.40
C SER A 138 -4.37 -2.03 -7.58
N TRP A 139 -4.09 -3.36 -7.69
CA TRP A 139 -5.09 -4.26 -8.30
C TRP A 139 -5.33 -5.59 -7.58
N GLY A 140 -4.56 -5.92 -6.55
CA GLY A 140 -4.73 -7.11 -5.75
C GLY A 140 -5.18 -6.78 -4.32
N ILE A 141 -6.00 -7.64 -3.72
CA ILE A 141 -6.35 -7.47 -2.31
C ILE A 141 -5.13 -7.72 -1.41
N THR A 142 -4.18 -8.53 -1.87
CA THR A 142 -2.90 -8.78 -1.21
C THR A 142 -2.18 -7.46 -0.94
N GLU A 143 -2.06 -6.61 -1.95
CA GLU A 143 -1.32 -5.36 -1.86
C GLU A 143 -2.12 -4.21 -1.22
N ALA A 144 -3.43 -4.36 -1.04
CA ALA A 144 -4.27 -3.39 -0.34
C ALA A 144 -3.82 -3.14 1.11
N GLN A 145 -3.04 -4.06 1.70
CA GLN A 145 -2.41 -3.91 3.02
C GLN A 145 -1.56 -2.63 3.14
N TRP A 146 -0.91 -2.18 2.06
CA TRP A 146 -0.09 -0.97 2.07
C TRP A 146 -0.96 0.29 2.23
N SER A 147 -2.07 0.36 1.52
CA SER A 147 -3.04 1.44 1.67
C SER A 147 -3.75 1.38 3.01
N LEU A 148 -4.01 0.18 3.53
CA LEU A 148 -4.55 -0.03 4.88
C LEU A 148 -3.58 0.46 5.96
N ALA A 149 -2.26 0.25 5.77
CA ALA A 149 -1.23 0.78 6.66
C ALA A 149 -1.20 2.31 6.64
N LEU A 150 -1.39 2.93 5.47
CA LEU A 150 -1.53 4.38 5.38
C LEU A 150 -2.79 4.86 6.10
N CYS A 151 -3.93 4.15 5.97
CA CYS A 151 -5.14 4.46 6.73
C CYS A 151 -4.89 4.41 8.24
N ALA A 152 -4.27 3.35 8.74
CA ALA A 152 -3.95 3.21 10.15
C ALA A 152 -3.01 4.32 10.63
N PHE A 153 -1.98 4.65 9.86
CA PHE A 153 -1.08 5.76 10.15
C PHE A 153 -1.84 7.10 10.23
N LEU A 154 -2.68 7.42 9.24
CA LEU A 154 -3.46 8.64 9.21
C LEU A 154 -4.43 8.75 10.40
N LEU A 155 -5.05 7.63 10.80
CA LEU A 155 -5.92 7.56 11.99
C LEU A 155 -5.13 7.77 13.30
N LEU A 156 -3.93 7.21 13.40
CA LEU A 156 -3.07 7.39 14.57
C LEU A 156 -2.66 8.84 14.77
N VAL A 157 -2.26 9.53 13.70
CA VAL A 157 -1.81 10.92 13.79
C VAL A 157 -2.97 11.91 13.85
N ALA A 158 -4.17 11.55 13.39
CA ALA A 158 -5.35 12.40 13.44
C ALA A 158 -5.81 12.69 14.89
N SER A 159 -6.62 13.71 15.06
CA SER A 159 -7.33 13.94 16.32
C SER A 159 -8.36 12.83 16.53
N PRO A 160 -8.38 12.18 17.71
CA PRO A 160 -9.29 11.06 17.96
C PRO A 160 -10.76 11.42 17.75
N PRO A 161 -11.57 10.54 17.13
CA PRO A 161 -12.99 10.79 16.92
C PRO A 161 -13.74 11.06 18.23
N ARG A 162 -14.68 12.02 18.19
CA ARG A 162 -15.52 12.35 19.35
C ARG A 162 -16.61 11.31 19.61
N SER A 163 -17.22 10.77 18.54
CA SER A 163 -18.30 9.78 18.63
C SER A 163 -17.78 8.39 18.98
N ALA A 164 -18.60 7.59 19.66
CA ALA A 164 -18.28 6.18 19.94
C ALA A 164 -18.13 5.36 18.65
N TRP A 165 -19.01 5.55 17.67
CA TRP A 165 -18.92 4.91 16.35
C TRP A 165 -17.64 5.26 15.61
N GLY A 166 -17.26 6.54 15.60
CA GLY A 166 -16.00 6.96 14.97
C GLY A 166 -14.78 6.30 15.63
N ARG A 167 -14.78 6.17 16.96
CA ARG A 167 -13.72 5.46 17.68
C ARG A 167 -13.71 3.97 17.34
N LEU A 168 -14.90 3.33 17.32
CA LEU A 168 -15.03 1.93 16.95
C LEU A 168 -14.47 1.68 15.55
N LEU A 169 -14.93 2.43 14.54
CA LEU A 169 -14.44 2.32 13.16
C LEU A 169 -12.93 2.54 13.04
N SER A 170 -12.40 3.59 13.69
CA SER A 170 -10.96 3.86 13.69
C SER A 170 -10.17 2.71 14.29
N ASN A 171 -10.62 2.18 15.44
CA ASN A 171 -9.97 1.07 16.12
C ASN A 171 -10.08 -0.23 15.28
N SER A 172 -11.22 -0.47 14.60
CA SER A 172 -11.36 -1.63 13.71
C SER A 172 -10.38 -1.58 12.54
N VAL A 173 -10.17 -0.40 11.93
CA VAL A 173 -9.15 -0.23 10.86
C VAL A 173 -7.74 -0.46 11.42
N ILE A 174 -7.44 0.02 12.61
CA ILE A 174 -6.13 -0.18 13.26
C ILE A 174 -5.88 -1.67 13.55
N VAL A 175 -6.88 -2.39 14.08
CA VAL A 175 -6.78 -3.84 14.32
C VAL A 175 -6.66 -4.60 13.02
N LEU A 176 -7.50 -4.28 12.02
CA LEU A 176 -7.43 -4.92 10.71
C LEU A 176 -6.04 -4.74 10.08
N CYS A 177 -5.48 -3.53 10.13
CA CYS A 177 -4.12 -3.27 9.69
C CYS A 177 -3.09 -4.06 10.50
N GLY A 178 -3.23 -4.05 11.83
CA GLY A 178 -2.29 -4.74 12.73
C GLY A 178 -2.25 -6.25 12.55
N LEU A 179 -3.36 -6.85 12.10
CA LEU A 179 -3.48 -8.27 11.77
C LEU A 179 -3.36 -8.56 10.26
N THR A 180 -3.00 -7.55 9.45
CA THR A 180 -2.75 -7.70 8.02
C THR A 180 -1.32 -7.29 7.72
N GLY A 181 -0.40 -8.25 7.76
CA GLY A 181 1.03 -7.99 7.62
C GLY A 181 1.68 -7.38 8.87
N PRO A 182 3.01 -7.19 8.85
CA PRO A 182 3.78 -6.81 10.02
C PRO A 182 3.82 -5.28 10.28
N PHE A 183 2.91 -4.50 9.68
CA PHE A 183 2.90 -3.02 9.80
C PHE A 183 2.71 -2.52 11.23
N CYS A 184 2.05 -3.30 12.08
CA CYS A 184 1.88 -2.96 13.50
C CYS A 184 3.22 -2.72 14.20
N VAL A 185 4.29 -3.44 13.85
CA VAL A 185 5.63 -3.30 14.44
C VAL A 185 6.19 -1.88 14.27
N LEU A 186 5.92 -1.25 13.12
CA LEU A 186 6.38 0.12 12.83
C LEU A 186 5.35 1.19 13.25
N LEU A 187 4.06 0.85 13.28
CA LEU A 187 3.00 1.76 13.72
C LEU A 187 2.97 1.91 15.25
N PHE A 188 3.32 0.86 15.99
CA PHE A 188 3.29 0.86 17.45
C PHE A 188 4.21 1.92 18.07
N PRO A 189 5.50 2.05 17.69
CA PRO A 189 6.35 3.13 18.18
C PRO A 189 5.80 4.54 17.90
N ALA A 190 5.20 4.74 16.72
CA ALA A 190 4.55 6.01 16.37
C ALA A 190 3.33 6.29 17.26
N GLY A 191 2.52 5.26 17.54
CA GLY A 191 1.38 5.34 18.46
C GLY A 191 1.80 5.67 19.90
N LEU A 192 2.87 5.04 20.40
CA LEU A 192 3.44 5.31 21.73
C LEU A 192 3.98 6.73 21.82
N PHE A 193 4.74 7.17 20.80
CA PHE A 193 5.27 8.53 20.77
C PHE A 193 4.15 9.57 20.83
N LEU A 194 3.08 9.38 20.04
CA LEU A 194 1.91 10.28 20.05
C LEU A 194 1.16 10.27 21.38
N LEU A 195 1.02 9.11 22.01
CA LEU A 195 0.41 9.00 23.33
C LEU A 195 1.24 9.77 24.38
N TRP A 196 2.56 9.61 24.34
CA TRP A 196 3.49 10.29 25.23
C TRP A 196 3.50 11.80 25.04
N GLU A 197 3.59 12.26 23.78
CA GLU A 197 3.66 13.68 23.42
C GLU A 197 2.36 14.43 23.74
N THR A 198 1.22 13.86 23.30
CA THR A 198 -0.07 14.56 23.43
C THR A 198 -0.73 14.38 24.80
N ARG A 199 -0.33 13.37 25.57
CA ARG A 199 -0.98 12.96 26.84
C ARG A 199 -2.48 12.72 26.72
N ASP A 200 -3.02 12.54 25.48
CA ASP A 200 -4.43 12.29 25.24
C ASP A 200 -4.79 10.83 25.51
N ARG A 201 -5.54 10.59 26.61
CA ARG A 201 -5.99 9.24 27.01
C ARG A 201 -6.78 8.51 25.93
N LYS A 202 -7.39 9.21 24.97
CA LYS A 202 -8.12 8.60 23.86
C LYS A 202 -7.19 7.83 22.91
N ARG A 203 -5.89 8.11 22.92
CA ARG A 203 -4.86 7.40 22.15
C ARG A 203 -4.39 6.11 22.83
N PHE A 204 -4.78 5.89 24.09
CA PHE A 204 -4.39 4.69 24.85
C PHE A 204 -4.93 3.41 24.20
N VAL A 205 -6.23 3.40 23.83
CA VAL A 205 -6.85 2.22 23.21
C VAL A 205 -6.17 1.84 21.86
N PRO A 206 -5.99 2.75 20.91
CA PRO A 206 -5.21 2.46 19.70
C PRO A 206 -3.81 1.88 19.97
N ALA A 207 -3.08 2.43 20.95
CA ALA A 207 -1.74 1.95 21.30
C ALA A 207 -1.77 0.51 21.88
N VAL A 208 -2.75 0.20 22.74
CA VAL A 208 -2.95 -1.17 23.28
C VAL A 208 -3.33 -2.14 22.16
N LEU A 209 -4.20 -1.76 21.24
CA LEU A 209 -4.59 -2.60 20.11
C LEU A 209 -3.41 -2.89 19.18
N LEU A 210 -2.56 -1.90 18.91
CA LEU A 210 -1.31 -2.12 18.17
C LEU A 210 -0.35 -3.03 18.91
N ALA A 211 -0.17 -2.85 20.23
CA ALA A 211 0.67 -3.73 21.04
C ALA A 211 0.17 -5.18 20.99
N ALA A 212 -1.14 -5.39 21.15
CA ALA A 212 -1.75 -6.72 21.04
C ALA A 212 -1.54 -7.33 19.64
N SER A 213 -1.73 -6.54 18.58
CA SER A 213 -1.46 -7.00 17.22
C SER A 213 0.02 -7.36 17.01
N CYS A 214 0.95 -6.57 17.55
CA CYS A 214 2.39 -6.89 17.51
C CYS A 214 2.70 -8.22 18.20
N LEU A 215 2.11 -8.45 19.38
CA LEU A 215 2.31 -9.69 20.14
C LEU A 215 1.76 -10.91 19.36
N ILE A 216 0.58 -10.77 18.76
CA ILE A 216 -0.02 -11.83 17.92
C ILE A 216 0.87 -12.12 16.71
N GLN A 217 1.27 -11.10 15.96
CA GLN A 217 2.12 -11.28 14.77
C GLN A 217 3.52 -11.82 15.14
N ALA A 218 4.09 -11.37 16.26
CA ALA A 218 5.37 -11.91 16.75
C ALA A 218 5.24 -13.37 17.18
N TRP A 219 4.15 -13.74 17.83
CA TRP A 219 3.87 -15.12 18.22
C TRP A 219 3.80 -16.03 16.97
N GLU A 220 3.02 -15.61 15.96
CA GLU A 220 2.91 -16.36 14.70
C GLU A 220 4.26 -16.52 14.00
N LEU A 221 5.01 -15.43 13.88
CA LEU A 221 6.27 -15.42 13.16
C LEU A 221 7.42 -16.16 13.88
N LEU A 222 7.50 -16.02 15.21
CA LEU A 222 8.66 -16.51 15.96
C LEU A 222 8.43 -17.86 16.61
N ILE A 223 7.18 -18.20 16.95
CA ILE A 223 6.84 -19.41 17.70
C ILE A 223 6.12 -20.43 16.83
N VAL A 224 5.06 -20.02 16.11
CA VAL A 224 4.24 -20.98 15.34
C VAL A 224 4.92 -21.34 14.01
N ASN A 225 5.49 -20.35 13.31
CA ASN A 225 6.07 -20.53 11.98
C ASN A 225 7.52 -19.99 11.88
N PRO A 226 8.46 -20.44 12.72
CA PRO A 226 9.82 -19.86 12.77
C PRO A 226 10.61 -20.06 11.46
N SER A 227 10.26 -21.08 10.68
CA SER A 227 10.91 -21.37 9.38
C SER A 227 10.20 -20.79 8.17
N ALA A 228 9.07 -20.12 8.34
CA ALA A 228 8.25 -19.63 7.21
C ALA A 228 9.03 -18.71 6.24
N ARG A 229 10.04 -18.00 6.73
CA ARG A 229 10.90 -17.12 5.93
C ARG A 229 12.23 -17.72 5.52
N SER A 230 12.54 -18.94 5.93
CA SER A 230 13.80 -19.61 5.56
C SER A 230 13.90 -19.90 4.06
N HIS A 231 12.75 -20.02 3.38
CA HIS A 231 12.68 -20.19 1.92
C HIS A 231 13.15 -18.95 1.13
N TYR A 232 13.21 -17.79 1.78
CA TYR A 232 13.67 -16.54 1.20
C TYR A 232 15.11 -16.18 1.60
N ALA A 233 15.89 -17.15 2.06
CA ALA A 233 17.29 -16.96 2.44
C ALA A 233 18.20 -16.78 1.22
N TYR A 234 17.96 -15.69 0.45
CA TYR A 234 18.86 -15.27 -0.63
C TYR A 234 19.97 -14.39 -0.08
N ALA A 235 21.13 -14.41 -0.78
CA ALA A 235 22.13 -13.37 -0.55
C ALA A 235 21.48 -12.00 -0.75
N LEU A 236 21.58 -11.15 0.25
CA LEU A 236 21.03 -9.81 0.18
C LEU A 236 21.66 -9.00 -0.96
N GLY A 237 22.98 -9.14 -1.16
CA GLY A 237 23.73 -8.51 -2.22
C GLY A 237 23.73 -6.97 -2.13
N ALA A 238 23.63 -6.42 -0.90
CA ALA A 238 23.59 -4.99 -0.67
C ALA A 238 24.86 -4.31 -1.15
N SER A 239 24.71 -3.22 -1.93
CA SER A 239 25.82 -2.37 -2.35
C SER A 239 25.38 -0.91 -2.48
N PRO A 240 26.30 0.06 -2.32
CA PRO A 240 25.98 1.48 -2.49
C PRO A 240 25.44 1.81 -3.89
N ALA A 241 25.93 1.16 -4.93
CA ALA A 241 25.46 1.36 -6.30
C ALA A 241 24.02 0.91 -6.49
N LEU A 242 23.65 -0.25 -5.94
CA LEU A 242 22.26 -0.75 -5.97
C LEU A 242 21.34 0.13 -5.11
N PHE A 243 21.80 0.61 -3.95
CA PHE A 243 21.04 1.56 -3.14
C PHE A 243 20.73 2.85 -3.90
N ILE A 244 21.71 3.42 -4.61
CA ILE A 244 21.54 4.62 -5.43
C ILE A 244 20.53 4.35 -6.56
N ARG A 245 20.58 3.19 -7.22
CA ARG A 245 19.60 2.79 -8.25
C ARG A 245 18.20 2.67 -7.67
N ILE A 246 18.05 2.03 -6.53
CA ILE A 246 16.74 1.85 -5.88
C ILE A 246 16.20 3.20 -5.41
N LEU A 247 16.95 3.96 -4.60
CA LEU A 247 16.46 5.21 -4.01
C LEU A 247 16.35 6.33 -5.05
N GLY A 248 17.41 6.56 -5.82
CA GLY A 248 17.44 7.63 -6.82
C GLY A 248 16.63 7.30 -8.07
N GLY A 249 16.74 6.05 -8.55
CA GLY A 249 16.08 5.59 -9.78
C GLY A 249 14.60 5.27 -9.55
N HIS A 250 14.31 4.24 -8.77
CA HIS A 250 12.93 3.76 -8.63
C HIS A 250 12.05 4.65 -7.73
N ILE A 251 12.58 5.18 -6.63
CA ILE A 251 11.76 5.98 -5.72
C ILE A 251 11.66 7.43 -6.19
N TYR A 252 12.79 8.14 -6.34
CA TYR A 252 12.71 9.58 -6.65
C TYR A 252 12.37 9.83 -8.12
N LEU A 253 13.07 9.19 -9.09
CA LEU A 253 12.71 9.34 -10.49
C LEU A 253 11.40 8.62 -10.82
N GLY A 254 11.09 7.49 -10.20
CA GLY A 254 9.81 6.81 -10.32
C GLY A 254 8.65 7.72 -9.95
N ALA A 255 8.76 8.43 -8.82
CA ALA A 255 7.75 9.41 -8.41
C ALA A 255 7.65 10.63 -9.34
N LEU A 256 8.74 11.01 -10.05
CA LEU A 256 8.77 12.16 -10.94
C LEU A 256 8.37 11.82 -12.38
N LEU A 257 8.79 10.66 -12.89
CA LEU A 257 8.71 10.31 -14.32
C LEU A 257 7.80 9.13 -14.62
N GLY A 258 7.37 8.40 -13.58
CA GLY A 258 6.71 7.11 -13.67
C GLY A 258 7.71 5.96 -13.87
N GLY A 259 7.24 4.71 -13.67
CA GLY A 259 8.07 3.50 -13.70
C GLY A 259 8.85 3.32 -15.00
N ASN A 260 8.19 3.47 -16.14
CA ASN A 260 8.85 3.38 -17.45
C ASN A 260 9.97 4.42 -17.64
N GLY A 261 9.77 5.65 -17.14
CA GLY A 261 10.80 6.69 -17.19
C GLY A 261 11.97 6.40 -16.25
N ALA A 262 11.68 5.90 -15.07
CA ALA A 262 12.67 5.49 -14.08
C ALA A 262 13.49 4.29 -14.57
N ALA A 263 12.86 3.26 -15.12
CA ALA A 263 13.52 2.08 -15.69
C ALA A 263 14.47 2.44 -16.83
N ALA A 264 14.04 3.33 -17.75
CA ALA A 264 14.90 3.82 -18.84
C ALA A 264 16.17 4.52 -18.35
N VAL A 265 16.10 5.29 -17.26
CA VAL A 265 17.27 5.96 -16.66
C VAL A 265 18.11 4.98 -15.83
N SER A 266 17.45 4.06 -15.10
CA SER A 266 18.15 3.11 -14.20
C SER A 266 18.95 2.05 -14.97
N SER A 267 18.53 1.72 -16.20
CA SER A 267 19.23 0.77 -17.10
C SER A 267 20.50 1.35 -17.73
N THR A 268 20.71 2.67 -17.67
CA THR A 268 21.86 3.34 -18.29
C THR A 268 23.05 3.41 -17.32
N PRO A 269 24.29 3.55 -17.80
CA PRO A 269 25.48 3.67 -16.96
C PRO A 269 25.58 5.03 -16.22
N LEU A 270 24.48 5.73 -16.04
CA LEU A 270 24.39 7.07 -15.43
C LEU A 270 24.37 7.06 -13.90
N LEU A 271 25.18 6.23 -13.26
CA LEU A 271 25.24 6.15 -11.78
C LEU A 271 25.52 7.52 -11.13
N VAL A 272 26.32 8.37 -11.78
CA VAL A 272 26.63 9.73 -11.30
C VAL A 272 25.35 10.58 -11.27
N LEU A 273 24.52 10.54 -12.32
CA LEU A 273 23.24 11.25 -12.34
C LEU A 273 22.32 10.74 -11.22
N LEU A 274 22.22 9.43 -11.06
CA LEU A 274 21.41 8.81 -10.00
C LEU A 274 21.93 9.19 -8.60
N LEU A 275 23.22 9.35 -8.43
CA LEU A 275 23.79 9.86 -7.18
C LEU A 275 23.33 11.29 -6.89
N PHE A 276 23.36 12.19 -7.89
CA PHE A 276 22.84 13.57 -7.71
C PHE A 276 21.34 13.57 -7.38
N VAL A 277 20.55 12.72 -8.05
CA VAL A 277 19.13 12.58 -7.74
C VAL A 277 18.93 12.06 -6.32
N THR A 278 19.71 11.07 -5.91
CA THR A 278 19.65 10.50 -4.54
C THR A 278 19.98 11.56 -3.49
N VAL A 279 21.07 12.28 -3.67
CA VAL A 279 21.49 13.34 -2.74
C VAL A 279 20.47 14.48 -2.72
N GLY A 280 20.04 14.96 -3.87
CA GLY A 280 19.06 16.05 -3.98
C GLY A 280 17.69 15.70 -3.41
N GLY A 281 17.17 14.51 -3.75
CA GLY A 281 15.90 14.02 -3.22
C GLY A 281 15.94 13.80 -1.70
N THR A 282 17.03 13.23 -1.20
CA THR A 282 17.24 13.06 0.25
C THR A 282 17.36 14.41 0.95
N ALA A 283 18.07 15.37 0.37
CA ALA A 283 18.19 16.73 0.94
C ALA A 283 16.81 17.41 1.05
N ILE A 284 15.90 17.24 0.08
CA ILE A 284 14.53 17.75 0.14
C ILE A 284 13.78 17.12 1.31
N ILE A 285 13.86 15.79 1.47
CA ILE A 285 13.20 15.08 2.58
C ILE A 285 13.76 15.57 3.94
N VAL A 286 15.08 15.71 4.07
CA VAL A 286 15.74 16.20 5.29
C VAL A 286 15.32 17.65 5.59
N CYS A 287 15.33 18.54 4.59
CA CYS A 287 14.86 19.91 4.77
C CYS A 287 13.38 19.96 5.20
N CYS A 288 12.53 19.12 4.60
CA CYS A 288 11.15 18.97 5.03
C CYS A 288 11.06 18.46 6.46
N PHE A 289 11.79 17.41 6.81
CA PHE A 289 11.81 16.84 8.17
C PHE A 289 12.17 17.90 9.23
N ILE A 290 13.21 18.68 9.00
CA ILE A 290 13.67 19.69 9.98
C ILE A 290 12.61 20.79 10.19
N LYS A 291 11.91 21.20 9.12
CA LYS A 291 11.08 22.41 9.13
C LYS A 291 9.58 22.14 9.19
N SER A 292 9.13 20.90 9.00
CA SER A 292 7.70 20.54 8.93
C SER A 292 7.07 20.29 10.31
N PRO A 293 5.73 20.26 10.40
CA PRO A 293 5.00 19.84 11.58
C PRO A 293 5.34 18.40 11.99
N VAL A 294 5.10 18.09 13.28
CA VAL A 294 5.39 16.77 13.88
C VAL A 294 4.78 15.62 13.08
N VAL A 295 3.54 15.75 12.61
CA VAL A 295 2.87 14.69 11.83
C VAL A 295 3.63 14.32 10.56
N MET A 296 4.19 15.30 9.85
CA MET A 296 4.98 15.07 8.65
C MET A 296 6.33 14.42 8.99
N ARG A 297 6.94 14.83 10.11
CA ARG A 297 8.19 14.21 10.61
C ARG A 297 7.99 12.74 10.95
N ILE A 298 6.91 12.41 11.68
CA ILE A 298 6.56 11.02 12.01
C ILE A 298 6.32 10.23 10.73
N PHE A 299 5.63 10.81 9.72
CA PHE A 299 5.39 10.14 8.45
C PHE A 299 6.69 9.85 7.70
N ILE A 300 7.63 10.79 7.65
CA ILE A 300 8.94 10.59 7.02
C ILE A 300 9.72 9.48 7.73
N VAL A 301 9.73 9.47 9.08
CA VAL A 301 10.40 8.41 9.87
C VAL A 301 9.74 7.05 9.63
N PHE A 302 8.42 6.99 9.65
CA PHE A 302 7.67 5.76 9.38
C PHE A 302 7.95 5.22 7.96
N SER A 303 7.94 6.09 6.95
CA SER A 303 8.26 5.73 5.57
C SER A 303 9.70 5.24 5.40
N ALA A 304 10.66 5.91 6.05
CA ALA A 304 12.06 5.51 6.03
C ALA A 304 12.28 4.17 6.74
N ALA A 305 11.59 3.92 7.86
CA ALA A 305 11.66 2.65 8.58
C ALA A 305 11.07 1.50 7.76
N LEU A 306 9.91 1.70 7.10
CA LEU A 306 9.33 0.73 6.19
C LEU A 306 10.29 0.41 5.03
N PHE A 307 10.87 1.43 4.43
CA PHE A 307 11.84 1.25 3.36
C PHE A 307 13.08 0.48 3.83
N ALA A 308 13.63 0.82 5.00
CA ALA A 308 14.77 0.12 5.58
C ALA A 308 14.47 -1.36 5.84
N VAL A 309 13.31 -1.67 6.44
CA VAL A 309 12.88 -3.06 6.67
C VAL A 309 12.71 -3.81 5.35
N SER A 310 12.12 -3.16 4.33
CA SER A 310 11.96 -3.75 3.01
C SER A 310 13.30 -4.06 2.31
N LEU A 311 14.33 -3.27 2.57
CA LEU A 311 15.69 -3.54 2.04
C LEU A 311 16.44 -4.62 2.82
N ILE A 312 16.20 -4.72 4.14
CA ILE A 312 16.87 -5.71 5.01
C ILE A 312 16.24 -7.11 4.82
N SER A 313 14.93 -7.18 4.63
CA SER A 313 14.20 -8.45 4.51
C SER A 313 13.16 -8.38 3.38
N PRO A 314 13.61 -8.22 2.11
CA PRO A 314 12.70 -8.16 0.98
C PRO A 314 12.07 -9.53 0.72
N ASN A 315 10.76 -9.55 0.51
CA ASN A 315 10.06 -10.72 -0.01
C ASN A 315 10.03 -10.60 -1.55
N THR A 316 11.07 -11.10 -2.20
CA THR A 316 11.18 -11.18 -3.65
C THR A 316 11.21 -12.65 -4.03
N GLY A 317 10.32 -13.11 -4.89
CA GLY A 317 10.28 -14.53 -5.32
C GLY A 317 11.66 -15.06 -5.73
N ALA A 318 11.87 -16.38 -5.64
CA ALA A 318 13.12 -17.01 -6.05
C ALA A 318 13.31 -16.96 -7.56
N SER A 319 14.49 -16.59 -8.03
CA SER A 319 14.91 -16.90 -9.40
C SER A 319 16.44 -16.89 -9.55
N ASN A 320 16.95 -17.91 -10.17
CA ASN A 320 18.26 -17.99 -10.88
C ASN A 320 19.52 -17.53 -10.13
N GLY A 321 19.55 -17.55 -8.79
CA GLY A 321 20.76 -17.23 -8.01
C GLY A 321 21.08 -15.75 -7.89
N GLU A 322 20.23 -14.85 -8.38
CA GLU A 322 20.41 -13.40 -8.22
C GLU A 322 20.17 -12.95 -6.78
N SER A 323 20.94 -11.98 -6.32
CA SER A 323 20.73 -11.39 -4.99
C SER A 323 19.46 -10.53 -4.94
N ALA A 324 18.88 -10.39 -3.74
CA ALA A 324 17.63 -9.66 -3.54
C ALA A 324 17.70 -8.19 -4.01
N TRP A 325 18.80 -7.50 -3.75
CA TRP A 325 18.95 -6.11 -4.16
C TRP A 325 19.14 -5.93 -5.66
N VAL A 326 19.76 -6.89 -6.36
CA VAL A 326 19.84 -6.87 -7.82
C VAL A 326 18.42 -6.92 -8.40
N ARG A 327 17.60 -7.83 -7.91
CA ARG A 327 16.20 -7.96 -8.36
C ARG A 327 15.36 -6.71 -8.05
N LEU A 328 15.46 -6.17 -6.84
CA LEU A 328 14.80 -4.91 -6.48
C LEU A 328 15.21 -3.75 -7.39
N SER A 329 16.50 -3.70 -7.82
CA SER A 329 17.00 -2.65 -8.70
C SER A 329 16.59 -2.80 -10.17
N GLN A 330 16.04 -3.94 -10.55
CA GLN A 330 15.57 -4.25 -11.91
C GLN A 330 14.04 -4.24 -12.03
N ALA A 331 13.33 -4.29 -10.90
CA ALA A 331 11.89 -4.33 -10.90
C ALA A 331 11.27 -3.01 -11.38
N ASP A 332 10.28 -3.09 -12.25
CA ASP A 332 9.61 -1.92 -12.81
C ASP A 332 8.76 -1.17 -11.77
N SER A 333 8.11 -1.90 -10.89
CA SER A 333 7.30 -1.35 -9.79
C SER A 333 7.28 -2.35 -8.65
N VAL A 334 7.50 -1.84 -7.44
CA VAL A 334 7.52 -2.68 -6.24
C VAL A 334 6.75 -2.00 -5.12
N ARG A 335 5.92 -2.77 -4.44
CA ARG A 335 5.11 -2.33 -3.28
C ARG A 335 5.91 -1.55 -2.24
N TYR A 336 7.19 -1.86 -2.08
CA TYR A 336 8.08 -1.21 -1.12
C TYR A 336 8.36 0.27 -1.41
N TRP A 337 8.11 0.72 -2.64
CA TRP A 337 8.33 2.11 -3.06
C TRP A 337 7.20 3.05 -2.66
N LEU A 338 6.00 2.55 -2.29
CA LEU A 338 4.82 3.37 -2.02
C LEU A 338 5.09 4.46 -0.97
N PHE A 339 5.48 4.06 0.23
CA PHE A 339 5.67 5.01 1.33
C PHE A 339 6.79 6.02 1.10
N PRO A 340 8.00 5.62 0.66
CA PRO A 340 9.05 6.59 0.35
C PRO A 340 8.68 7.50 -0.83
N SER A 341 7.94 7.03 -1.82
CA SER A 341 7.45 7.87 -2.93
C SER A 341 6.40 8.88 -2.46
N ILE A 342 5.45 8.48 -1.59
CA ILE A 342 4.50 9.39 -0.95
C ILE A 342 5.26 10.42 -0.10
N ALA A 343 6.23 9.99 0.71
CA ALA A 343 7.01 10.88 1.55
C ALA A 343 7.78 11.92 0.73
N PHE A 344 8.35 11.52 -0.40
CA PHE A 344 9.03 12.42 -1.32
C PHE A 344 8.04 13.40 -1.98
N ALA A 345 6.93 12.92 -2.53
CA ALA A 345 5.90 13.76 -3.17
C ALA A 345 5.31 14.79 -2.19
N TRP A 346 4.98 14.36 -0.98
CA TRP A 346 4.45 15.23 0.07
C TRP A 346 5.51 16.22 0.58
N SER A 347 6.79 15.81 0.64
CA SER A 347 7.91 16.71 0.97
C SER A 347 8.11 17.78 -0.08
N LEU A 348 8.03 17.44 -1.38
CA LEU A 348 8.08 18.41 -2.48
C LEU A 348 6.94 19.44 -2.36
N LEU A 349 5.71 18.98 -2.14
CA LEU A 349 4.56 19.86 -1.97
C LEU A 349 4.72 20.78 -0.75
N TRP A 350 5.23 20.24 0.36
CA TRP A 350 5.47 21.05 1.55
C TRP A 350 6.57 22.08 1.32
N CYS A 351 7.70 21.70 0.71
CA CYS A 351 8.81 22.59 0.38
C CYS A 351 8.44 23.69 -0.61
N SER A 352 7.53 23.41 -1.57
CA SER A 352 7.04 24.42 -2.53
C SER A 352 6.26 25.54 -1.87
N ARG A 353 5.75 25.35 -0.65
CA ARG A 353 5.04 26.34 0.16
C ARG A 353 5.92 26.98 1.24
N SER A 354 7.19 26.56 1.34
CA SER A 354 8.13 27.08 2.33
C SER A 354 8.37 28.58 2.14
N ARG A 355 8.68 29.31 3.21
CA ARG A 355 9.14 30.70 3.15
C ARG A 355 10.55 30.83 2.57
N VAL A 356 11.30 29.74 2.52
CA VAL A 356 12.65 29.70 1.96
C VAL A 356 12.56 29.65 0.45
N THR A 357 12.96 30.73 -0.21
CA THR A 357 12.87 30.92 -1.67
C THR A 357 13.55 29.80 -2.43
N PHE A 358 14.75 29.39 -2.01
CA PHE A 358 15.49 28.28 -2.63
C PHE A 358 14.69 26.98 -2.67
N LEU A 359 13.99 26.61 -1.58
CA LEU A 359 13.17 25.39 -1.54
C LEU A 359 11.99 25.46 -2.53
N LYS A 360 11.39 26.63 -2.71
CA LYS A 360 10.34 26.83 -3.72
C LYS A 360 10.90 26.63 -5.13
N PHE A 361 12.04 27.25 -5.44
CA PHE A 361 12.66 27.18 -6.76
C PHE A 361 13.06 25.75 -7.14
N VAL A 362 13.48 24.93 -6.18
CA VAL A 362 13.83 23.54 -6.44
C VAL A 362 12.57 22.66 -6.52
N SER A 363 11.60 22.84 -5.60
CA SER A 363 10.45 21.93 -5.50
C SER A 363 9.39 22.16 -6.56
N ALA A 364 9.19 23.40 -7.02
CA ALA A 364 8.14 23.69 -8.00
C ALA A 364 8.39 23.05 -9.38
N PRO A 365 9.59 23.12 -9.98
CA PRO A 365 9.89 22.39 -11.22
C PRO A 365 9.78 20.87 -11.08
N LEU A 366 10.17 20.30 -9.92
CA LEU A 366 10.06 18.88 -9.67
C LEU A 366 8.58 18.44 -9.55
N LEU A 367 7.72 19.27 -8.96
CA LEU A 367 6.27 19.03 -8.96
C LEU A 367 5.67 19.09 -10.37
N LEU A 368 6.11 20.04 -11.20
CA LEU A 368 5.70 20.08 -12.61
C LEU A 368 6.17 18.84 -13.38
N LEU A 369 7.41 18.40 -13.14
CA LEU A 369 7.92 17.16 -13.71
C LEU A 369 7.11 15.94 -13.24
N MET A 370 6.73 15.90 -11.95
CA MET A 370 5.85 14.87 -11.41
C MET A 370 4.46 14.90 -12.09
N CYS A 371 3.87 16.07 -12.32
CA CYS A 371 2.62 16.19 -13.08
C CYS A 371 2.75 15.61 -14.49
N PHE A 372 3.87 15.85 -15.15
CA PHE A 372 4.16 15.22 -16.44
C PHE A 372 4.27 13.70 -16.33
N GLY A 373 4.98 13.19 -15.32
CA GLY A 373 5.08 11.76 -15.03
C GLY A 373 3.71 11.12 -14.74
N ILE A 374 2.85 11.81 -13.98
CA ILE A 374 1.47 11.37 -13.71
C ILE A 374 0.69 11.21 -15.02
N VAL A 375 0.74 12.20 -15.90
CA VAL A 375 0.01 12.15 -17.18
C VAL A 375 0.53 11.02 -18.05
N ARG A 376 1.86 10.86 -18.14
CA ARG A 376 2.51 9.83 -18.96
C ARG A 376 2.27 8.41 -18.40
N GLY A 377 2.29 8.24 -17.08
CA GLY A 377 2.08 6.96 -16.39
C GLY A 377 0.64 6.74 -15.91
N TRP A 378 -0.34 7.48 -16.49
CA TRP A 378 -1.71 7.43 -16.00
C TRP A 378 -2.35 6.04 -16.14
N HIS A 379 -2.23 5.45 -17.31
CA HIS A 379 -2.78 4.14 -17.58
C HIS A 379 -1.76 3.04 -17.29
N HIS A 380 -2.18 2.07 -16.50
CA HIS A 380 -1.42 0.83 -16.32
C HIS A 380 -1.68 -0.12 -17.49
N ALA A 381 -0.67 -0.91 -17.84
CA ALA A 381 -0.83 -1.96 -18.85
C ALA A 381 -1.91 -2.96 -18.42
N ALA A 382 -2.77 -3.38 -19.33
CA ALA A 382 -3.76 -4.40 -19.07
C ALA A 382 -3.08 -5.72 -18.66
N PHE A 383 -3.76 -6.50 -17.83
CA PHE A 383 -3.31 -7.86 -17.53
C PHE A 383 -3.37 -8.73 -18.77
N SER A 384 -2.40 -9.66 -18.92
CA SER A 384 -2.55 -10.74 -19.88
C SER A 384 -3.77 -11.59 -19.52
N GLU A 385 -4.51 -12.01 -20.53
CA GLU A 385 -5.73 -12.79 -20.34
C GLU A 385 -5.38 -14.20 -19.90
N THR A 386 -5.99 -14.64 -18.79
CA THR A 386 -5.83 -16.00 -18.25
C THR A 386 -6.93 -16.96 -18.73
N HIS A 387 -7.82 -16.53 -19.61
CA HIS A 387 -9.00 -17.29 -20.05
C HIS A 387 -9.88 -17.74 -18.84
N PHE A 388 -10.02 -16.83 -17.87
CA PHE A 388 -10.75 -17.13 -16.62
C PHE A 388 -12.19 -17.58 -16.88
N ALA A 389 -12.90 -16.97 -17.84
CA ALA A 389 -14.27 -17.36 -18.19
C ALA A 389 -14.38 -18.82 -18.67
N GLU A 390 -13.37 -19.33 -19.39
CA GLU A 390 -13.32 -20.74 -19.79
C GLU A 390 -13.01 -21.65 -18.59
N SER A 391 -12.18 -21.17 -17.69
CA SER A 391 -11.86 -21.88 -16.46
C SER A 391 -13.07 -22.00 -15.54
N VAL A 392 -13.92 -20.96 -15.47
CA VAL A 392 -15.20 -21.01 -14.75
C VAL A 392 -16.10 -22.11 -15.34
N LYS A 393 -16.28 -22.16 -16.66
CA LYS A 393 -17.10 -23.21 -17.32
C LYS A 393 -16.56 -24.62 -17.04
N ARG A 394 -15.23 -24.81 -17.10
CA ARG A 394 -14.60 -26.09 -16.76
C ARG A 394 -14.84 -26.48 -15.30
N PHE A 395 -14.74 -25.51 -14.38
CA PHE A 395 -14.98 -25.70 -12.98
C PHE A 395 -16.45 -26.07 -12.70
N GLU A 396 -17.40 -25.37 -13.32
CA GLU A 396 -18.84 -25.64 -13.19
C GLU A 396 -19.22 -27.05 -13.73
N ALA A 397 -18.61 -27.45 -14.84
CA ALA A 397 -18.85 -28.77 -15.45
C ALA A 397 -18.15 -29.93 -14.72
N ALA A 398 -17.23 -29.67 -13.81
CA ALA A 398 -16.47 -30.69 -13.11
C ALA A 398 -17.35 -31.45 -12.11
N SER A 399 -17.11 -32.76 -11.98
CA SER A 399 -17.78 -33.60 -10.98
C SER A 399 -17.30 -33.27 -9.56
N PRO A 400 -18.16 -33.41 -8.54
CA PRO A 400 -17.74 -33.26 -7.15
C PRO A 400 -16.54 -34.13 -6.81
N GLY A 401 -15.58 -33.58 -6.05
CA GLY A 401 -14.32 -34.22 -5.68
C GLY A 401 -13.19 -34.07 -6.71
N THR A 402 -13.46 -33.52 -7.90
CA THR A 402 -12.44 -33.29 -8.92
C THR A 402 -11.64 -32.04 -8.58
N ALA A 403 -10.30 -32.14 -8.63
CA ALA A 403 -9.42 -30.99 -8.57
C ALA A 403 -9.33 -30.30 -9.95
N VAL A 404 -9.67 -29.01 -10.00
CA VAL A 404 -9.63 -28.20 -11.20
C VAL A 404 -8.54 -27.16 -11.07
N THR A 405 -7.63 -27.11 -12.03
CA THR A 405 -6.56 -26.11 -12.09
C THR A 405 -7.04 -24.90 -12.91
N ILE A 406 -6.89 -23.72 -12.33
CA ILE A 406 -7.34 -22.46 -12.88
C ILE A 406 -6.13 -21.53 -13.02
N PRO A 407 -5.74 -21.14 -14.24
CA PRO A 407 -4.68 -20.17 -14.46
C PRO A 407 -5.04 -18.81 -13.86
N GLU A 408 -4.04 -18.12 -13.35
CA GLU A 408 -4.15 -16.77 -12.83
C GLU A 408 -2.98 -15.89 -13.28
N TYR A 409 -3.12 -14.59 -13.14
CA TYR A 409 -2.04 -13.66 -13.42
C TYR A 409 -1.15 -13.50 -12.16
N PRO A 410 0.20 -13.43 -12.26
CA PRO A 410 1.04 -13.44 -13.46
C PRO A 410 1.07 -14.78 -14.20
N GLU A 411 1.43 -14.75 -15.49
CA GLU A 411 1.51 -15.95 -16.31
C GLU A 411 2.37 -17.05 -15.66
N GLY A 412 1.86 -18.28 -15.72
CA GLY A 412 2.48 -19.44 -15.06
C GLY A 412 1.97 -19.69 -13.63
N TRP A 413 1.25 -18.75 -13.05
CA TRP A 413 0.58 -18.94 -11.75
C TRP A 413 -0.75 -19.66 -11.94
N GLN A 414 -1.13 -20.44 -10.93
CA GLN A 414 -2.35 -21.23 -10.99
C GLN A 414 -2.88 -21.55 -9.61
N MET A 415 -4.19 -21.59 -9.44
CA MET A 415 -4.85 -22.13 -8.25
C MET A 415 -5.47 -23.48 -8.51
N GLN A 416 -5.64 -24.28 -7.46
CA GLN A 416 -6.36 -25.54 -7.49
C GLN A 416 -7.58 -25.49 -6.58
N LEU A 417 -8.74 -25.80 -7.13
CA LEU A 417 -10.00 -25.89 -6.39
C LEU A 417 -10.53 -27.30 -6.49
N VAL A 418 -10.94 -27.90 -5.35
CA VAL A 418 -11.59 -29.19 -5.32
C VAL A 418 -13.11 -28.98 -5.35
N LYS A 419 -13.76 -29.32 -6.46
CA LYS A 419 -15.21 -29.13 -6.63
C LYS A 419 -16.00 -29.74 -5.48
N ARG A 420 -16.84 -28.96 -4.83
CA ARG A 420 -17.68 -29.45 -3.72
C ARG A 420 -19.02 -29.95 -4.24
N ALA A 421 -19.63 -30.88 -3.50
CA ALA A 421 -21.00 -31.30 -3.77
C ALA A 421 -21.94 -30.12 -3.47
N GLY A 422 -22.77 -29.74 -4.47
CA GLY A 422 -23.72 -28.65 -4.34
C GLY A 422 -23.27 -27.28 -4.86
N ASP A 423 -22.02 -27.10 -5.25
CA ASP A 423 -21.57 -25.89 -5.95
C ASP A 423 -22.15 -25.85 -7.37
N ARG A 424 -22.82 -24.75 -7.67
CA ARG A 424 -23.39 -24.45 -9.00
C ARG A 424 -22.47 -23.52 -9.77
#